data_25c7ec35e2c3bf11eef2884dd93ee8e8
#
_entry.id   25c7ec35e2c3bf11eef2884dd93ee8e8
#
_cell.length_a   1.000
_cell.length_b   1.000
_cell.length_c   1.000
_cell.angle_alpha   90.00
_cell.angle_beta   90.00
_cell.angle_gamma   90.00
#
_symmetry.space_group_name_H-M   'P 1'
#
loop_
_entity.id
_entity.type
_entity.pdbx_description
1 polymer ?
#
loop_
_entity_poly.entity_id
_entity_poly.type
_entity_poly.pdbx_seq_one_letter_code
_entity_poly.pdbx_strand_id
1 'polypeptide(L)'
;MPYNDRYYRPSLFGGFSFFPPIIKFLMITNGVVYIIQLFLGQFYFTNEFGKPITLERIMIEYFALMPLGHGFMPWQLLTFQFMHGNFSHILFNMLYLWIFGTELENLWGSKKFLVYYLAC
;
A
#
# COMPACT_ATOMS: atom_id res chain seq x y z
N MET A 1 0.88 -4.62 -43.07
CA MET A 1 0.50 -5.35 -41.91
C MET A 1 -0.89 -4.93 -41.48
N PRO A 2 -1.77 -5.89 -41.38
CA PRO A 2 -3.11 -5.53 -40.92
C PRO A 2 -3.05 -5.02 -39.48
N TYR A 3 -3.64 -3.89 -39.26
CA TYR A 3 -3.73 -3.32 -37.94
C TYR A 3 -4.58 -4.21 -37.04
N ASN A 4 -4.09 -4.46 -35.84
CA ASN A 4 -4.83 -5.29 -34.90
C ASN A 4 -5.79 -4.42 -34.07
N ASP A 5 -7.04 -4.39 -34.49
CA ASP A 5 -8.06 -3.56 -33.84
C ASP A 5 -8.33 -3.94 -32.40
N ARG A 6 -7.81 -5.05 -31.94
CA ARG A 6 -8.00 -5.46 -30.55
C ARG A 6 -7.34 -4.50 -29.57
N TYR A 7 -6.31 -3.77 -30.02
CA TYR A 7 -5.65 -2.79 -29.17
C TYR A 7 -6.27 -1.41 -29.27
N TYR A 8 -7.07 -1.19 -30.26
CA TYR A 8 -7.75 0.07 -30.43
C TYR A 8 -9.22 -0.07 -30.06
N ARG A 9 -9.63 0.63 -29.01
CA ARG A 9 -11.01 0.64 -28.56
C ARG A 9 -11.53 2.07 -28.68
N PRO A 10 -12.46 2.33 -29.59
CA PRO A 10 -13.05 3.65 -29.73
C PRO A 10 -14.07 3.87 -28.63
N SER A 11 -13.61 3.98 -27.39
CA SER A 11 -14.45 4.25 -26.24
C SER A 11 -14.08 5.61 -25.66
N LEU A 12 -14.95 6.13 -24.79
CA LEU A 12 -14.67 7.37 -24.08
C LEU A 12 -13.36 7.30 -23.30
N PHE A 13 -12.95 6.12 -22.90
CA PHE A 13 -11.79 5.94 -22.06
C PHE A 13 -10.55 5.48 -22.82
N GLY A 14 -10.66 5.16 -24.11
CA GLY A 14 -9.54 4.95 -25.03
C GLY A 14 -8.37 4.13 -24.50
N GLY A 15 -8.63 2.99 -23.84
CA GLY A 15 -7.60 2.18 -23.23
C GLY A 15 -7.31 2.53 -21.77
N PHE A 16 -7.97 3.55 -21.23
CA PHE A 16 -7.86 3.91 -19.83
C PHE A 16 -8.52 2.84 -18.96
N SER A 17 -7.83 2.43 -17.89
CA SER A 17 -8.37 1.48 -16.93
C SER A 17 -8.64 2.18 -15.61
N PHE A 18 -9.84 2.01 -15.05
CA PHE A 18 -10.19 2.55 -13.73
C PHE A 18 -9.51 1.78 -12.60
N PHE A 19 -9.17 0.52 -12.83
CA PHE A 19 -8.43 -0.29 -11.86
C PHE A 19 -7.27 -0.98 -12.56
N PRO A 20 -6.19 -0.23 -12.85
CA PRO A 20 -5.00 -0.82 -13.43
C PRO A 20 -4.41 -1.90 -12.52
N PRO A 21 -3.65 -2.86 -13.08
CA PRO A 21 -3.20 -4.03 -12.29
C PRO A 21 -2.39 -3.68 -11.06
N ILE A 22 -1.48 -2.73 -11.14
CA ILE A 22 -0.63 -2.37 -9.99
C ILE A 22 -1.44 -1.62 -8.92
N ILE A 23 -2.32 -0.71 -9.33
CA ILE A 23 -3.22 -0.03 -8.39
C ILE A 23 -4.07 -1.05 -7.63
N LYS A 24 -4.65 -2.00 -8.36
CA LYS A 24 -5.44 -3.06 -7.76
C LYS A 24 -4.62 -3.91 -6.79
N PHE A 25 -3.41 -4.29 -7.19
CA PHE A 25 -2.50 -5.06 -6.35
C PHE A 25 -2.14 -4.29 -5.08
N LEU A 26 -1.79 -3.02 -5.20
CA LEU A 26 -1.43 -2.20 -4.04
C LEU A 26 -2.59 -1.98 -3.09
N MET A 27 -3.79 -1.75 -3.62
CA MET A 27 -4.98 -1.57 -2.79
C MET A 27 -5.32 -2.84 -2.01
N ILE A 28 -5.25 -4.00 -2.67
CA ILE A 28 -5.50 -5.29 -2.03
C ILE A 28 -4.45 -5.56 -0.96
N THR A 29 -3.18 -5.33 -1.28
CA THR A 29 -2.07 -5.56 -0.34
C THR A 29 -2.22 -4.68 0.90
N ASN A 30 -2.49 -3.38 0.70
CA ASN A 30 -2.71 -2.47 1.83
C ASN A 30 -3.91 -2.88 2.67
N GLY A 31 -5.01 -3.30 2.03
CA GLY A 31 -6.19 -3.77 2.73
C GLY A 31 -5.92 -5.02 3.55
N VAL A 32 -5.21 -5.99 2.98
CA VAL A 32 -4.84 -7.23 3.67
C VAL A 32 -3.94 -6.92 4.86
N VAL A 33 -2.92 -6.10 4.69
CA VAL A 33 -2.03 -5.72 5.80
C VAL A 33 -2.82 -5.02 6.91
N TYR A 34 -3.75 -4.14 6.57
CA TYR A 34 -4.57 -3.47 7.55
C TYR A 34 -5.47 -4.43 8.31
N ILE A 35 -6.06 -5.41 7.63
CA ILE A 35 -6.85 -6.45 8.29
C ILE A 35 -5.98 -7.24 9.26
N ILE A 36 -4.75 -7.58 8.87
CA ILE A 36 -3.79 -8.25 9.75
C ILE A 36 -3.48 -7.37 10.96
N GLN A 37 -3.29 -6.07 10.77
CA GLN A 37 -3.07 -5.14 11.89
C GLN A 37 -4.24 -5.15 12.87
N LEU A 38 -5.47 -5.10 12.35
CA LEU A 38 -6.67 -5.14 13.20
C LEU A 38 -6.77 -6.47 13.95
N PHE A 39 -6.47 -7.57 13.29
CA PHE A 39 -6.49 -8.87 13.92
C PHE A 39 -5.45 -8.98 15.03
N LEU A 40 -4.22 -8.54 14.77
CA LEU A 40 -3.15 -8.56 15.76
C LEU A 40 -3.42 -7.62 16.94
N GLY A 41 -4.21 -6.59 16.72
CA GLY A 41 -4.62 -5.68 17.80
C GLY A 41 -5.53 -6.32 18.83
N GLN A 42 -6.09 -7.49 18.54
CA GLN A 42 -6.93 -8.24 19.50
C GLN A 42 -6.10 -9.03 20.49
N PHE A 43 -4.83 -9.25 20.20
CA PHE A 43 -3.95 -10.05 21.06
C PHE A 43 -2.98 -9.11 21.77
N TYR A 44 -2.91 -9.26 23.09
CA TYR A 44 -1.99 -8.47 23.88
C TYR A 44 -1.34 -9.34 24.95
N PHE A 45 -0.18 -8.92 25.40
CA PHE A 45 0.53 -9.54 26.51
C PHE A 45 1.15 -8.44 27.37
N THR A 46 1.52 -8.79 28.58
CA THR A 46 2.11 -7.83 29.52
C THR A 46 3.63 -7.87 29.36
N ASN A 47 4.24 -6.70 29.15
CA ASN A 47 5.69 -6.62 29.09
C ASN A 47 6.31 -6.71 30.49
N GLU A 48 7.64 -6.71 30.56
CA GLU A 48 8.37 -6.78 31.82
C GLU A 48 8.09 -5.63 32.78
N PHE A 49 7.54 -4.52 32.25
CA PHE A 49 7.14 -3.37 33.07
C PHE A 49 5.67 -3.40 33.48
N GLY A 50 4.97 -4.49 33.24
CA GLY A 50 3.58 -4.64 33.57
C GLY A 50 2.61 -3.92 32.65
N LYS A 51 3.04 -3.44 31.50
CA LYS A 51 2.20 -2.73 30.53
C LYS A 51 1.71 -3.68 29.44
N PRO A 52 0.43 -3.59 29.05
CA PRO A 52 -0.06 -4.40 27.94
C PRO A 52 0.53 -3.91 26.62
N ILE A 53 0.99 -4.85 25.80
CA ILE A 53 1.50 -4.58 24.44
C ILE A 53 0.72 -5.48 23.50
N THR A 54 0.22 -4.90 22.39
CA THR A 54 -0.47 -5.68 21.37
C THR A 54 0.53 -6.25 20.37
N LEU A 55 0.16 -7.34 19.72
CA LEU A 55 0.95 -7.88 18.62
C LEU A 55 1.01 -6.90 17.45
N GLU A 56 -0.04 -6.09 17.26
CA GLU A 56 -0.04 -5.02 16.28
C GLU A 56 1.08 -4.02 16.54
N ARG A 57 1.30 -3.65 17.79
CA ARG A 57 2.37 -2.71 18.13
C ARG A 57 3.74 -3.27 17.78
N ILE A 58 3.96 -4.55 18.00
CA ILE A 58 5.20 -5.21 17.60
C ILE A 58 5.36 -5.17 16.08
N MET A 59 4.30 -5.46 15.35
CA MET A 59 4.31 -5.36 13.90
C MET A 59 4.67 -3.95 13.43
N ILE A 60 4.09 -2.93 14.05
CA ILE A 60 4.38 -1.54 13.73
C ILE A 60 5.85 -1.20 14.03
N GLU A 61 6.38 -1.65 15.15
CA GLU A 61 7.77 -1.39 15.51
C GLU A 61 8.78 -2.00 14.53
N TYR A 62 8.43 -3.15 13.93
CA TYR A 62 9.30 -3.83 12.96
C TYR A 62 9.13 -3.31 11.53
N PHE A 63 7.95 -2.89 11.14
CA PHE A 63 7.64 -2.59 9.74
C PHE A 63 7.34 -1.12 9.45
N ALA A 64 6.95 -0.33 10.45
CA ALA A 64 6.81 1.10 10.26
C ALA A 64 8.18 1.78 10.31
N LEU A 65 8.27 2.97 9.71
CA LEU A 65 9.52 3.71 9.66
C LEU A 65 9.86 4.28 11.04
N MET A 66 10.99 3.86 11.58
CA MET A 66 11.47 4.29 12.88
C MET A 66 12.70 5.19 12.73
N PRO A 67 12.98 6.05 13.75
CA PRO A 67 14.17 6.90 13.70
C PRO A 67 15.46 6.09 13.74
N LEU A 68 16.50 6.63 13.12
CA LEU A 68 17.83 6.03 13.16
C LEU A 68 18.31 5.95 14.62
N GLY A 69 18.78 4.77 15.00
CA GLY A 69 19.24 4.54 16.37
C GLY A 69 18.13 4.24 17.37
N HIS A 70 16.85 4.29 16.94
CA HIS A 70 15.69 4.06 17.80
C HIS A 70 14.74 3.02 17.20
N GLY A 71 15.30 1.94 16.67
CA GLY A 71 14.52 0.84 16.09
C GLY A 71 14.49 0.80 14.58
N PHE A 72 15.24 1.69 13.90
CA PHE A 72 15.30 1.70 12.44
C PHE A 72 15.91 0.42 11.90
N MET A 73 15.25 -0.13 10.88
CA MET A 73 15.73 -1.28 10.11
C MET A 73 15.58 -0.99 8.62
N PRO A 74 16.53 -1.42 7.77
CA PRO A 74 16.51 -1.03 6.35
C PRO A 74 15.24 -1.37 5.59
N TRP A 75 14.59 -2.51 5.89
CA TRP A 75 13.36 -2.89 5.20
C TRP A 75 12.20 -1.94 5.48
N GLN A 76 12.26 -1.16 6.56
CA GLN A 76 11.22 -0.20 6.90
C GLN A 76 11.04 0.88 5.84
N LEU A 77 12.08 1.14 5.05
CA LEU A 77 11.99 2.09 3.92
C LEU A 77 10.97 1.64 2.86
N LEU A 78 10.68 0.35 2.78
CA LEU A 78 9.67 -0.18 1.88
C LEU A 78 8.38 -0.55 2.61
N THR A 79 8.49 -1.18 3.76
CA THR A 79 7.33 -1.73 4.45
C THR A 79 6.44 -0.69 5.10
N PHE A 80 6.98 0.48 5.48
CA PHE A 80 6.17 1.51 6.15
C PHE A 80 4.99 1.99 5.30
N GLN A 81 5.11 1.86 3.98
CA GLN A 81 4.06 2.30 3.04
C GLN A 81 2.76 1.51 3.20
N PHE A 82 2.84 0.33 3.80
CA PHE A 82 1.69 -0.56 3.98
C PHE A 82 1.13 -0.53 5.40
N MET A 83 1.75 0.25 6.29
CA MET A 83 1.31 0.38 7.68
C MET A 83 0.35 1.57 7.83
N HIS A 84 -0.76 1.35 8.54
CA HIS A 84 -1.78 2.39 8.71
C HIS A 84 -2.15 2.52 10.17
N GLY A 85 -2.21 3.75 10.67
CA GLY A 85 -2.48 4.02 12.07
C GLY A 85 -3.95 3.88 12.45
N ASN A 86 -4.88 4.14 11.51
CA ASN A 86 -6.31 4.03 11.76
C ASN A 86 -7.07 3.89 10.43
N PHE A 87 -8.39 3.69 10.55
CA PHE A 87 -9.24 3.51 9.37
C PHE A 87 -9.24 4.72 8.44
N SER A 88 -9.28 5.92 8.99
CA SER A 88 -9.24 7.14 8.16
C SER A 88 -7.95 7.23 7.36
N HIS A 89 -6.83 6.84 7.96
CA HIS A 89 -5.53 6.85 7.29
C HIS A 89 -5.53 5.93 6.07
N ILE A 90 -5.99 4.68 6.23
CA ILE A 90 -6.05 3.76 5.10
C ILE A 90 -7.08 4.20 4.06
N LEU A 91 -8.22 4.71 4.50
CA LEU A 91 -9.27 5.15 3.59
C LEU A 91 -8.77 6.27 2.67
N PHE A 92 -8.20 7.32 3.23
CA PHE A 92 -7.68 8.44 2.43
C PHE A 92 -6.48 8.02 1.59
N ASN A 93 -5.60 7.16 2.12
CA ASN A 93 -4.48 6.64 1.35
C ASN A 93 -4.94 5.87 0.12
N MET A 94 -5.93 4.99 0.29
CA MET A 94 -6.47 4.21 -0.83
C MET A 94 -7.20 5.10 -1.82
N LEU A 95 -7.92 6.11 -1.34
CA LEU A 95 -8.61 7.04 -2.21
C LEU A 95 -7.63 7.84 -3.08
N TYR A 96 -6.59 8.39 -2.46
CA TYR A 96 -5.55 9.11 -3.21
C TYR A 96 -4.79 8.21 -4.16
N LEU A 97 -4.47 6.99 -3.72
CA LEU A 97 -3.81 6.01 -4.58
C LEU A 97 -4.67 5.68 -5.79
N TRP A 98 -5.95 5.48 -5.58
CA TRP A 98 -6.86 5.17 -6.68
C TRP A 98 -6.99 6.34 -7.66
N ILE A 99 -7.28 7.55 -7.16
CA ILE A 99 -7.52 8.72 -8.00
C ILE A 99 -6.26 9.10 -8.78
N PHE A 100 -5.16 9.33 -8.07
CA PHE A 100 -3.94 9.83 -8.70
C PHE A 100 -3.08 8.72 -9.27
N GLY A 101 -3.01 7.58 -8.60
CA GLY A 101 -2.21 6.45 -9.05
C GLY A 101 -2.76 5.80 -10.30
N THR A 102 -4.07 5.70 -10.44
CA THR A 102 -4.70 5.16 -11.64
C THR A 102 -4.30 5.97 -12.86
N GLU A 103 -4.33 7.28 -12.76
CA GLU A 103 -3.92 8.17 -13.84
C GLU A 103 -2.44 7.97 -14.18
N LEU A 104 -1.59 7.93 -13.16
CA LEU A 104 -0.15 7.74 -13.37
C LEU A 104 0.17 6.38 -13.97
N GLU A 105 -0.46 5.32 -13.51
CA GLU A 105 -0.24 3.99 -14.07
C GLU A 105 -0.69 3.91 -15.53
N ASN A 106 -1.80 4.54 -15.88
CA ASN A 106 -2.26 4.58 -17.27
C ASN A 106 -1.31 5.38 -18.17
N LEU A 107 -0.66 6.43 -17.64
CA LEU A 107 0.30 7.23 -18.39
C LEU A 107 1.67 6.55 -18.51
N TRP A 108 2.17 6.01 -17.41
CA TRP A 108 3.56 5.53 -17.33
C TRP A 108 3.71 4.04 -17.55
N GLY A 109 2.62 3.27 -17.42
CA GLY A 109 2.67 1.82 -17.42
C GLY A 109 2.92 1.26 -16.04
N SER A 110 2.57 0.00 -15.87
CA SER A 110 2.56 -0.66 -14.55
C SER A 110 3.92 -0.72 -13.89
N LYS A 111 4.95 -1.11 -14.66
CA LYS A 111 6.29 -1.28 -14.09
C LYS A 111 6.87 0.04 -13.58
N LYS A 112 6.76 1.08 -14.38
CA LYS A 112 7.29 2.40 -14.04
C LYS A 112 6.55 2.99 -12.85
N PHE A 113 5.23 2.83 -12.80
CA PHE A 113 4.43 3.28 -11.68
C PHE A 113 4.80 2.55 -10.39
N LEU A 114 4.98 1.23 -10.45
CA LEU A 114 5.35 0.46 -9.27
C LEU A 114 6.69 0.91 -8.69
N VAL A 115 7.69 1.13 -9.56
CA VAL A 115 9.00 1.63 -9.13
C VAL A 115 8.84 3.01 -8.46
N TYR A 116 8.07 3.89 -9.07
CA TYR A 116 7.79 5.19 -8.51
C TYR A 116 7.13 5.11 -7.14
N TYR A 117 6.11 4.27 -7.00
CA TYR A 117 5.40 4.11 -5.73
C TYR A 117 6.32 3.61 -4.62
N LEU A 118 7.14 2.61 -4.91
CA LEU A 118 8.05 2.04 -3.91
C LEU A 118 9.19 3.00 -3.56
N ALA A 119 9.58 3.87 -4.49
CA ALA A 119 10.64 4.86 -4.26
C ALA A 119 10.16 6.09 -3.48
N CYS A 120 8.87 6.35 -3.47
CA CYS A 120 8.29 7.44 -2.69
C CYS A 120 7.96 6.99 -1.28
#